data_007fd318c9943e995be759db061ad91a
#
_entry.id   007fd318c9943e995be759db061ad91a
#
_cell.length_a   1.000
_cell.length_b   1.000
_cell.length_c   1.000
_cell.angle_alpha   90.00
_cell.angle_beta   90.00
_cell.angle_gamma   90.00
#
_symmetry.space_group_name_H-M   'P 1'
#
loop_
_entity.id
_entity.type
_entity.pdbx_description
1 polymer ?
#
loop_
_entity_poly.entity_id
_entity_poly.type
_entity_poly.pdbx_seq_one_letter_code
_entity_poly.pdbx_strand_id
1 'polypeptide(L)'
;MSPMTKYLWLAAWLLIAGVARADSLEPRRLVELTVDEVMADMQVNAERYTRDPAALQAMVIERVGPHFNFPRMAQLAMGRHWAAATPAQRRAIAGEFRALLARTYANAMFAYRDDPIRVMGEQQTNPRNRVVKLRLDSRSGQPVDLLVRLESRNERWQVIDVVVGGISLVITYRGAFNDRIGKAGIDGLIADMRANNLGVSVQ
;
A
#
# COMPACT_ATOMS: atom_id res chain seq x y z
N MET A 1 -62.07 -44.90 -24.78
CA MET A 1 -61.19 -44.34 -25.80
C MET A 1 -60.51 -43.14 -25.17
N SER A 2 -59.23 -43.33 -24.87
CA SER A 2 -58.39 -42.38 -24.10
C SER A 2 -57.97 -41.17 -24.90
N PRO A 3 -57.80 -40.03 -24.27
CA PRO A 3 -56.76 -39.09 -24.73
C PRO A 3 -55.60 -39.03 -23.75
N MET A 4 -54.44 -39.32 -24.27
CA MET A 4 -53.15 -39.25 -23.61
C MET A 4 -52.81 -37.82 -23.24
N THR A 5 -52.66 -37.57 -21.97
CA THR A 5 -52.20 -36.29 -21.41
C THR A 5 -50.70 -36.19 -21.61
N LYS A 6 -50.24 -35.25 -22.43
CA LYS A 6 -48.84 -34.95 -22.66
C LYS A 6 -48.28 -34.20 -21.47
N TYR A 7 -47.36 -34.82 -20.73
CA TYR A 7 -46.60 -34.19 -19.68
C TYR A 7 -45.49 -33.35 -20.31
N LEU A 8 -45.66 -32.02 -20.28
CA LEU A 8 -44.63 -31.04 -20.61
C LEU A 8 -43.68 -30.96 -19.39
N TRP A 9 -42.52 -31.56 -19.49
CA TRP A 9 -41.42 -31.32 -18.56
C TRP A 9 -40.72 -30.00 -18.91
N LEU A 10 -41.09 -28.91 -18.25
CA LEU A 10 -40.35 -27.70 -18.22
C LEU A 10 -39.13 -27.90 -17.32
N ALA A 11 -38.01 -28.28 -17.91
CA ALA A 11 -36.70 -28.23 -17.27
C ALA A 11 -36.30 -26.76 -17.07
N ALA A 12 -36.61 -26.22 -15.91
CA ALA A 12 -36.05 -24.94 -15.47
C ALA A 12 -34.58 -25.12 -15.19
N TRP A 13 -33.73 -24.80 -16.18
CA TRP A 13 -32.31 -24.62 -15.98
C TRP A 13 -32.11 -23.35 -15.14
N LEU A 14 -31.99 -23.52 -13.83
CA LEU A 14 -31.44 -22.52 -12.92
C LEU A 14 -29.97 -22.35 -13.30
N LEU A 15 -29.69 -21.38 -14.18
CA LEU A 15 -28.36 -20.83 -14.35
C LEU A 15 -27.99 -20.12 -13.04
N ILE A 16 -27.40 -20.88 -12.12
CA ILE A 16 -26.62 -20.30 -11.03
C ILE A 16 -25.38 -19.70 -11.72
N ALA A 17 -25.54 -18.45 -12.13
CA ALA A 17 -24.40 -17.61 -12.45
C ALA A 17 -23.61 -17.48 -11.14
N GLY A 18 -22.69 -18.40 -10.93
CA GLY A 18 -21.65 -18.26 -9.94
C GLY A 18 -20.93 -16.95 -10.24
N VAL A 19 -21.26 -15.92 -9.49
CA VAL A 19 -20.43 -14.70 -9.45
C VAL A 19 -19.08 -15.19 -8.98
N ALA A 20 -18.15 -15.37 -9.92
CA ALA A 20 -16.75 -15.58 -9.59
C ALA A 20 -16.32 -14.35 -8.80
N ARG A 21 -16.39 -14.46 -7.47
CA ARG A 21 -15.70 -13.53 -6.59
C ARG A 21 -14.26 -13.65 -6.99
N ALA A 22 -13.70 -12.57 -7.51
CA ALA A 22 -12.26 -12.45 -7.60
C ALA A 22 -11.76 -12.54 -6.16
N ASP A 23 -11.28 -13.73 -5.77
CA ASP A 23 -10.74 -13.98 -4.45
C ASP A 23 -9.61 -12.97 -4.23
N SER A 24 -9.87 -11.96 -3.42
CA SER A 24 -8.81 -11.04 -3.04
C SER A 24 -7.78 -11.84 -2.25
N LEU A 25 -6.52 -11.74 -2.67
CA LEU A 25 -5.43 -12.41 -1.96
C LEU A 25 -5.51 -12.08 -0.46
N GLU A 26 -5.39 -13.11 0.37
CA GLU A 26 -5.27 -12.93 1.81
C GLU A 26 -4.09 -12.01 2.14
N PRO A 27 -4.18 -11.18 3.20
CA PRO A 27 -3.20 -10.14 3.51
C PRO A 27 -1.76 -10.61 3.54
N ARG A 28 -1.52 -11.75 4.20
CA ARG A 28 -0.21 -12.38 4.26
C ARG A 28 0.32 -12.70 2.88
N ARG A 29 -0.49 -13.36 2.04
CA ARG A 29 -0.10 -13.78 0.70
C ARG A 29 0.14 -12.58 -0.22
N LEU A 30 -0.68 -11.54 -0.10
CA LEU A 30 -0.48 -10.28 -0.82
C LEU A 30 0.89 -9.67 -0.51
N VAL A 31 1.23 -9.59 0.78
CA VAL A 31 2.51 -9.02 1.22
C VAL A 31 3.69 -9.90 0.78
N GLU A 32 3.61 -11.22 0.94
CA GLU A 32 4.64 -12.18 0.49
C GLU A 32 4.94 -12.00 -1.00
N LEU A 33 3.91 -12.08 -1.84
CA LEU A 33 4.07 -11.96 -3.30
C LEU A 33 4.63 -10.60 -3.71
N THR A 34 4.17 -9.51 -3.07
CA THR A 34 4.66 -8.16 -3.39
C THR A 34 6.14 -8.02 -3.02
N VAL A 35 6.54 -8.53 -1.86
CA VAL A 35 7.96 -8.50 -1.42
C VAL A 35 8.82 -9.31 -2.37
N ASP A 36 8.43 -10.55 -2.67
CA ASP A 36 9.19 -11.45 -3.55
C ASP A 36 9.38 -10.85 -4.95
N GLU A 37 8.30 -10.31 -5.54
CA GLU A 37 8.32 -9.67 -6.87
C GLU A 37 9.24 -8.45 -6.90
N VAL A 38 9.13 -7.58 -5.91
CA VAL A 38 9.92 -6.34 -5.84
C VAL A 38 11.40 -6.64 -5.60
N MET A 39 11.73 -7.56 -4.69
CA MET A 39 13.11 -7.95 -4.43
C MET A 39 13.75 -8.61 -5.64
N ALA A 40 13.05 -9.51 -6.33
CA ALA A 40 13.53 -10.14 -7.55
C ALA A 40 13.77 -9.10 -8.67
N ASP A 41 12.85 -8.16 -8.86
CA ASP A 41 13.03 -7.09 -9.86
C ASP A 41 14.24 -6.21 -9.51
N MET A 42 14.40 -5.82 -8.25
CA MET A 42 15.55 -5.01 -7.80
C MET A 42 16.90 -5.73 -7.99
N GLN A 43 16.94 -7.04 -7.79
CA GLN A 43 18.15 -7.84 -8.01
C GLN A 43 18.49 -7.97 -9.49
N VAL A 44 17.49 -8.33 -10.32
CA VAL A 44 17.69 -8.52 -11.77
C VAL A 44 18.07 -7.21 -12.47
N ASN A 45 17.51 -6.09 -12.05
CA ASN A 45 17.72 -4.78 -12.66
C ASN A 45 18.68 -3.88 -11.87
N ALA A 46 19.53 -4.45 -10.99
CA ALA A 46 20.37 -3.70 -10.07
C ALA A 46 21.25 -2.65 -10.76
N GLU A 47 21.92 -3.01 -11.89
CA GLU A 47 22.73 -2.06 -12.64
C GLU A 47 21.94 -0.89 -13.22
N ARG A 48 20.73 -1.16 -13.71
CA ARG A 48 19.84 -0.12 -14.23
C ARG A 48 19.44 0.86 -13.13
N TYR A 49 19.04 0.35 -11.98
CA TYR A 49 18.58 1.18 -10.86
C TYR A 49 19.71 1.94 -10.17
N THR A 50 20.95 1.41 -10.23
CA THR A 50 22.13 2.14 -9.77
C THR A 50 22.43 3.35 -10.67
N ARG A 51 22.25 3.21 -11.98
CA ARG A 51 22.49 4.28 -12.96
C ARG A 51 21.32 5.27 -13.08
N ASP A 52 20.11 4.79 -12.83
CA ASP A 52 18.87 5.57 -12.98
C ASP A 52 17.95 5.39 -11.75
N PRO A 53 18.14 6.21 -10.70
CA PRO A 53 17.26 6.21 -9.53
C PRO A 53 15.81 6.56 -9.85
N ALA A 54 15.53 7.28 -10.94
CA ALA A 54 14.16 7.60 -11.35
C ALA A 54 13.44 6.35 -11.86
N ALA A 55 14.14 5.45 -12.56
CA ALA A 55 13.59 4.16 -12.96
C ALA A 55 13.25 3.26 -11.75
N LEU A 56 14.08 3.30 -10.68
CA LEU A 56 13.79 2.61 -9.43
C LEU A 56 12.50 3.15 -8.79
N GLN A 57 12.36 4.47 -8.69
CA GLN A 57 11.15 5.08 -8.14
C GLN A 57 9.89 4.74 -8.96
N ALA A 58 10.01 4.76 -10.29
CA ALA A 58 8.93 4.39 -11.20
C ALA A 58 8.50 2.93 -10.97
N MET A 59 9.45 2.00 -10.86
CA MET A 59 9.17 0.59 -10.56
C MET A 59 8.44 0.44 -9.22
N VAL A 60 8.90 1.11 -8.16
CA VAL A 60 8.22 1.08 -6.86
C VAL A 60 6.79 1.61 -6.96
N ILE A 61 6.57 2.72 -7.67
CA ILE A 61 5.22 3.27 -7.88
C ILE A 61 4.33 2.30 -8.66
N GLU A 62 4.86 1.62 -9.66
CA GLU A 62 4.11 0.71 -10.53
C GLU A 62 3.79 -0.61 -9.85
N ARG A 63 4.76 -1.24 -9.17
CA ARG A 63 4.58 -2.56 -8.57
C ARG A 63 4.04 -2.53 -7.15
N VAL A 64 4.54 -1.63 -6.32
CA VAL A 64 4.11 -1.51 -4.91
C VAL A 64 2.84 -0.66 -4.79
N GLY A 65 2.76 0.40 -5.59
CA GLY A 65 1.68 1.39 -5.51
C GLY A 65 0.26 0.84 -5.56
N PRO A 66 -0.08 -0.13 -6.43
CA PRO A 66 -1.44 -0.70 -6.51
C PRO A 66 -1.92 -1.39 -5.23
N HIS A 67 -1.00 -1.83 -4.39
CA HIS A 67 -1.28 -2.51 -3.12
C HIS A 67 -1.51 -1.54 -1.95
N PHE A 68 -1.26 -0.23 -2.16
CA PHE A 68 -1.39 0.80 -1.14
C PHE A 68 -2.64 1.65 -1.34
N ASN A 69 -3.32 1.96 -0.24
CA ASN A 69 -4.44 2.91 -0.25
C ASN A 69 -3.94 4.32 0.10
N PHE A 70 -3.27 4.98 -0.86
CA PHE A 70 -2.74 6.32 -0.63
C PHE A 70 -3.79 7.35 -0.21
N PRO A 71 -5.04 7.35 -0.72
CA PRO A 71 -6.09 8.21 -0.19
C PRO A 71 -6.36 7.98 1.30
N ARG A 72 -6.35 6.73 1.74
CA ARG A 72 -6.53 6.39 3.16
C ARG A 72 -5.32 6.77 4.01
N MET A 73 -4.12 6.50 3.52
CA MET A 73 -2.87 6.92 4.18
C MET A 73 -2.81 8.45 4.33
N ALA A 74 -3.14 9.19 3.27
CA ALA A 74 -3.22 10.65 3.29
C ALA A 74 -4.27 11.15 4.29
N GLN A 75 -5.45 10.52 4.32
CA GLN A 75 -6.48 10.82 5.31
C GLN A 75 -5.97 10.63 6.75
N LEU A 76 -5.28 9.53 7.00
CA LEU A 76 -4.72 9.22 8.31
C LEU A 76 -3.60 10.20 8.69
N ALA A 77 -2.74 10.58 7.74
CA ALA A 77 -1.66 11.54 7.96
C ALA A 77 -2.17 12.98 8.14
N MET A 78 -3.19 13.39 7.41
CA MET A 78 -3.80 14.72 7.59
C MET A 78 -4.61 14.85 8.89
N GLY A 79 -5.08 13.75 9.45
CA GLY A 79 -5.86 13.74 10.69
C GLY A 79 -7.05 14.70 10.65
N ARG A 80 -7.12 15.62 11.59
CA ARG A 80 -8.20 16.61 11.70
C ARG A 80 -8.36 17.52 10.48
N HIS A 81 -7.27 17.74 9.73
CA HIS A 81 -7.29 18.64 8.57
C HIS A 81 -7.96 18.03 7.33
N TRP A 82 -8.18 16.70 7.33
CA TRP A 82 -8.80 16.02 6.19
C TRP A 82 -10.23 16.50 5.91
N ALA A 83 -10.99 16.81 6.95
CA ALA A 83 -12.37 17.28 6.81
C ALA A 83 -12.45 18.62 6.08
N ALA A 84 -11.48 19.52 6.33
CA ALA A 84 -11.42 20.85 5.72
C ALA A 84 -10.89 20.83 4.28
N ALA A 85 -10.24 19.73 3.83
CA ALA A 85 -9.70 19.64 2.49
C ALA A 85 -10.80 19.44 1.44
N THR A 86 -10.74 20.16 0.35
CA THR A 86 -11.60 19.97 -0.82
C THR A 86 -11.34 18.62 -1.51
N PRO A 87 -12.26 18.09 -2.31
CA PRO A 87 -12.01 16.85 -3.08
C PRO A 87 -10.79 16.95 -4.00
N ALA A 88 -10.50 18.12 -4.57
CA ALA A 88 -9.30 18.35 -5.38
C ALA A 88 -8.02 18.27 -4.55
N GLN A 89 -7.97 18.94 -3.39
CA GLN A 89 -6.85 18.87 -2.46
C GLN A 89 -6.62 17.46 -1.94
N ARG A 90 -7.67 16.71 -1.58
CA ARG A 90 -7.55 15.31 -1.15
C ARG A 90 -6.90 14.43 -2.22
N ARG A 91 -7.28 14.58 -3.49
CA ARG A 91 -6.65 13.86 -4.61
C ARG A 91 -5.19 14.27 -4.81
N ALA A 92 -4.91 15.57 -4.77
CA ALA A 92 -3.56 16.10 -4.90
C ALA A 92 -2.65 15.56 -3.79
N ILE A 93 -3.08 15.63 -2.52
CA ILE A 93 -2.31 15.13 -1.38
C ILE A 93 -2.04 13.62 -1.52
N ALA A 94 -3.02 12.82 -1.88
CA ALA A 94 -2.83 11.37 -2.05
C ALA A 94 -1.80 11.07 -3.17
N GLY A 95 -1.85 11.80 -4.28
CA GLY A 95 -0.89 11.67 -5.38
C GLY A 95 0.53 12.10 -4.99
N GLU A 96 0.66 13.29 -4.39
CA GLU A 96 1.96 13.81 -3.95
C GLU A 96 2.57 12.96 -2.83
N PHE A 97 1.73 12.44 -1.92
CA PHE A 97 2.20 11.57 -0.84
C PHE A 97 2.73 10.24 -1.38
N ARG A 98 2.08 9.64 -2.41
CA ARG A 98 2.62 8.48 -3.12
C ARG A 98 4.00 8.77 -3.70
N ALA A 99 4.14 9.86 -4.44
CA ALA A 99 5.40 10.26 -5.06
C ALA A 99 6.49 10.55 -4.02
N LEU A 100 6.14 11.23 -2.93
CA LEU A 100 7.03 11.52 -1.82
C LEU A 100 7.57 10.23 -1.17
N LEU A 101 6.69 9.28 -0.85
CA LEU A 101 7.11 8.01 -0.25
C LEU A 101 8.03 7.21 -1.19
N ALA A 102 7.72 7.16 -2.49
CA ALA A 102 8.59 6.48 -3.45
C ALA A 102 9.98 7.13 -3.51
N ARG A 103 10.06 8.46 -3.60
CA ARG A 103 11.34 9.19 -3.61
C ARG A 103 12.15 8.97 -2.33
N THR A 104 11.47 8.96 -1.19
CA THR A 104 12.13 8.86 0.13
C THR A 104 12.65 7.46 0.40
N TYR A 105 11.87 6.42 0.03
CA TYR A 105 12.14 5.06 0.49
C TYR A 105 12.68 4.10 -0.59
N ALA A 106 12.58 4.42 -1.88
CA ALA A 106 13.03 3.51 -2.93
C ALA A 106 14.52 3.14 -2.80
N ASN A 107 15.38 4.12 -2.54
CA ASN A 107 16.82 3.88 -2.37
C ASN A 107 17.12 3.02 -1.12
N ALA A 108 16.39 3.24 -0.01
CA ALA A 108 16.53 2.42 1.18
C ALA A 108 16.11 0.96 0.91
N MET A 109 14.98 0.76 0.22
CA MET A 109 14.54 -0.58 -0.20
C MET A 109 15.59 -1.24 -1.09
N PHE A 110 16.15 -0.51 -2.04
CA PHE A 110 17.17 -1.00 -2.96
C PHE A 110 18.48 -1.38 -2.25
N ALA A 111 18.87 -0.65 -1.21
CA ALA A 111 20.06 -0.97 -0.40
C ALA A 111 19.95 -2.34 0.30
N TYR A 112 18.72 -2.77 0.63
CA TYR A 112 18.45 -4.06 1.28
C TYR A 112 17.95 -5.15 0.30
N ARG A 113 18.09 -4.96 -1.03
CA ARG A 113 17.58 -5.90 -2.06
C ARG A 113 18.15 -7.33 -1.95
N ASP A 114 19.33 -7.47 -1.38
CA ASP A 114 20.02 -8.75 -1.23
C ASP A 114 19.83 -9.37 0.17
N ASP A 115 19.15 -8.67 1.07
CA ASP A 115 18.92 -9.11 2.43
C ASP A 115 17.61 -9.90 2.54
N PRO A 116 17.60 -11.03 3.26
CA PRO A 116 16.40 -11.84 3.39
C PRO A 116 15.30 -11.09 4.14
N ILE A 117 14.09 -11.08 3.54
CA ILE A 117 12.87 -10.62 4.21
C ILE A 117 11.97 -11.82 4.44
N ARG A 118 11.55 -12.04 5.69
CA ARG A 118 10.72 -13.16 6.07
C ARG A 118 9.40 -12.68 6.68
N VAL A 119 8.28 -13.30 6.25
CA VAL A 119 6.99 -13.07 6.89
C VAL A 119 6.92 -13.91 8.15
N MET A 120 6.84 -13.24 9.30
CA MET A 120 6.84 -13.84 10.63
C MET A 120 5.46 -14.23 11.12
N GLY A 121 4.39 -13.64 10.57
CA GLY A 121 3.03 -13.94 10.94
C GLY A 121 2.04 -12.85 10.55
N GLU A 122 0.77 -13.14 10.80
CA GLU A 122 -0.35 -12.23 10.59
C GLU A 122 -1.19 -12.16 11.86
N GLN A 123 -1.71 -10.98 12.16
CA GLN A 123 -2.62 -10.75 13.27
C GLN A 123 -3.86 -9.98 12.80
N GLN A 124 -5.02 -10.49 13.13
CA GLN A 124 -6.27 -9.73 12.99
C GLN A 124 -6.41 -8.76 14.14
N THR A 125 -6.57 -7.47 13.85
CA THR A 125 -6.81 -6.45 14.87
C THR A 125 -8.30 -6.10 15.00
N ASN A 126 -9.04 -6.22 13.89
CA ASN A 126 -10.51 -6.16 13.85
C ASN A 126 -11.01 -6.82 12.53
N PRO A 127 -12.34 -6.95 12.30
CA PRO A 127 -12.84 -7.64 11.10
C PRO A 127 -12.33 -7.12 9.76
N ARG A 128 -11.94 -5.84 9.68
CA ARG A 128 -11.47 -5.20 8.45
C ARG A 128 -9.99 -4.86 8.46
N ASN A 129 -9.25 -5.14 9.54
CA ASN A 129 -7.85 -4.76 9.63
C ASN A 129 -6.98 -5.97 9.99
N ARG A 130 -5.83 -6.05 9.30
CA ARG A 130 -4.77 -7.04 9.55
C ARG A 130 -3.43 -6.33 9.71
N VAL A 131 -2.55 -6.99 10.41
CA VAL A 131 -1.14 -6.61 10.52
C VAL A 131 -0.31 -7.82 10.12
N VAL A 132 0.46 -7.68 9.06
CA VAL A 132 1.47 -8.67 8.65
C VAL A 132 2.81 -8.24 9.20
N LYS A 133 3.47 -9.15 9.94
CA LYS A 133 4.79 -8.93 10.52
C LYS A 133 5.84 -9.50 9.61
N LEU A 134 6.85 -8.70 9.29
CA LEU A 134 8.03 -9.15 8.56
C LEU A 134 9.28 -8.85 9.36
N ARG A 135 10.33 -9.59 9.06
CA ARG A 135 11.70 -9.34 9.54
C ARG A 135 12.64 -9.26 8.37
N LEU A 136 13.36 -8.15 8.30
CA LEU A 136 14.51 -7.96 7.43
C LEU A 136 15.75 -8.39 8.21
N ASP A 137 16.42 -9.43 7.74
CA ASP A 137 17.68 -9.92 8.33
C ASP A 137 18.85 -9.23 7.64
N SER A 138 19.16 -8.01 8.10
CA SER A 138 20.23 -7.20 7.52
C SER A 138 21.60 -7.87 7.71
N ARG A 139 22.36 -7.98 6.61
CA ARG A 139 23.74 -8.49 6.62
C ARG A 139 24.73 -7.48 7.19
N SER A 140 24.38 -6.19 7.18
CA SER A 140 25.25 -5.10 7.61
C SER A 140 24.87 -4.49 8.96
N GLY A 141 23.78 -4.95 9.60
CA GLY A 141 23.26 -4.36 10.83
C GLY A 141 22.38 -5.30 11.65
N GLN A 142 21.66 -4.72 12.57
CA GLN A 142 20.68 -5.47 13.35
C GLN A 142 19.45 -5.80 12.49
N PRO A 143 18.79 -6.94 12.74
CA PRO A 143 17.51 -7.24 12.09
C PRO A 143 16.48 -6.14 12.34
N VAL A 144 15.69 -5.83 11.31
CA VAL A 144 14.66 -4.80 11.38
C VAL A 144 13.27 -5.44 11.30
N ASP A 145 12.46 -5.21 12.31
CA ASP A 145 11.06 -5.63 12.29
C ASP A 145 10.21 -4.61 11.52
N LEU A 146 9.37 -5.14 10.62
CA LEU A 146 8.42 -4.34 9.84
C LEU A 146 7.00 -4.84 10.12
N LEU A 147 6.06 -3.90 10.24
CA LEU A 147 4.65 -4.21 10.35
C LEU A 147 3.92 -3.55 9.18
N VAL A 148 3.29 -4.35 8.35
CA VAL A 148 2.43 -3.87 7.26
C VAL A 148 0.99 -3.92 7.75
N ARG A 149 0.36 -2.75 7.89
CA ARG A 149 -1.05 -2.62 8.29
C ARG A 149 -1.93 -2.54 7.07
N LEU A 150 -2.90 -3.45 6.98
CA LEU A 150 -3.83 -3.53 5.87
C LEU A 150 -5.27 -3.29 6.34
N GLU A 151 -6.05 -2.65 5.47
CA GLU A 151 -7.49 -2.47 5.62
C GLU A 151 -8.22 -3.11 4.45
N SER A 152 -9.29 -3.87 4.74
CA SER A 152 -10.17 -4.40 3.71
C SER A 152 -11.26 -3.38 3.37
N ARG A 153 -11.37 -3.05 2.08
CA ARG A 153 -12.44 -2.22 1.54
C ARG A 153 -12.92 -2.80 0.22
N ASN A 154 -14.23 -2.98 0.09
CA ASN A 154 -14.83 -3.62 -1.09
C ASN A 154 -14.16 -4.99 -1.40
N GLU A 155 -13.99 -5.79 -0.37
CA GLU A 155 -13.35 -7.13 -0.45
C GLU A 155 -11.89 -7.13 -0.95
N ARG A 156 -11.22 -5.97 -0.96
CA ARG A 156 -9.81 -5.84 -1.33
C ARG A 156 -8.98 -5.39 -0.14
N TRP A 157 -7.87 -6.09 0.09
CA TRP A 157 -6.89 -5.70 1.08
C TRP A 157 -5.92 -4.68 0.49
N GLN A 158 -5.71 -3.58 1.20
CA GLN A 158 -4.75 -2.55 0.82
C GLN A 158 -3.96 -2.07 2.03
N VAL A 159 -2.70 -1.79 1.82
CA VAL A 159 -1.80 -1.25 2.84
C VAL A 159 -2.22 0.19 3.17
N ILE A 160 -2.36 0.48 4.46
CA ILE A 160 -2.71 1.80 4.98
C ILE A 160 -1.63 2.40 5.89
N ASP A 161 -0.62 1.62 6.27
CA ASP A 161 0.55 2.09 7.03
C ASP A 161 1.65 1.03 6.98
N VAL A 162 2.90 1.48 7.08
CA VAL A 162 4.07 0.63 7.30
C VAL A 162 4.79 1.17 8.53
N VAL A 163 5.15 0.26 9.44
CA VAL A 163 5.93 0.56 10.64
C VAL A 163 7.29 -0.09 10.47
N VAL A 164 8.35 0.67 10.55
CA VAL A 164 9.74 0.22 10.41
C VAL A 164 10.47 0.50 11.71
N GLY A 165 11.01 -0.54 12.37
CA GLY A 165 11.70 -0.39 13.64
C GLY A 165 10.84 0.27 14.75
N GLY A 166 9.52 0.06 14.72
CA GLY A 166 8.57 0.68 15.66
C GLY A 166 8.05 2.06 15.23
N ILE A 167 8.55 2.65 14.15
CA ILE A 167 8.17 3.99 13.67
C ILE A 167 7.16 3.87 12.53
N SER A 168 5.92 4.35 12.74
CA SER A 168 4.86 4.39 11.72
C SER A 168 5.10 5.52 10.73
N LEU A 169 5.09 5.21 9.43
CA LEU A 169 5.20 6.21 8.38
C LEU A 169 4.06 7.24 8.46
N VAL A 170 2.83 6.77 8.60
CA VAL A 170 1.65 7.65 8.66
C VAL A 170 1.73 8.59 9.88
N ILE A 171 2.17 8.11 11.04
CA ILE A 171 2.29 8.95 12.25
C ILE A 171 3.42 9.97 12.07
N THR A 172 4.55 9.58 11.51
CA THR A 172 5.68 10.48 11.22
C THR A 172 5.23 11.63 10.32
N TYR A 173 4.57 11.31 9.20
CA TYR A 173 4.07 12.35 8.30
C TYR A 173 2.90 13.16 8.90
N ARG A 174 2.14 12.61 9.84
CA ARG A 174 1.07 13.38 10.52
C ARG A 174 1.63 14.59 11.26
N GLY A 175 2.75 14.45 11.96
CA GLY A 175 3.44 15.57 12.60
C GLY A 175 3.82 16.64 11.59
N ALA A 176 4.59 16.26 10.55
CA ALA A 176 5.05 17.16 9.50
C ALA A 176 3.90 17.85 8.75
N PHE A 177 2.83 17.12 8.42
CA PHE A 177 1.65 17.66 7.75
C PHE A 177 0.92 18.68 8.64
N ASN A 178 0.71 18.34 9.93
CA ASN A 178 0.06 19.25 10.88
C ASN A 178 0.84 20.57 11.00
N ASP A 179 2.16 20.50 11.17
CA ASP A 179 3.01 21.67 11.30
C ASP A 179 2.99 22.51 10.03
N ARG A 180 3.06 21.88 8.86
CA ARG A 180 3.06 22.61 7.59
C ARG A 180 1.71 23.24 7.28
N ILE A 181 0.61 22.52 7.52
CA ILE A 181 -0.74 23.06 7.34
C ILE A 181 -0.97 24.25 8.28
N GLY A 182 -0.48 24.18 9.51
CA GLY A 182 -0.55 25.30 10.45
C GLY A 182 0.18 26.56 9.97
N LYS A 183 1.29 26.42 9.20
CA LYS A 183 2.11 27.53 8.70
C LYS A 183 1.64 28.09 7.37
N ALA A 184 1.17 27.23 6.45
CA ALA A 184 0.93 27.62 5.06
C ALA A 184 -0.35 27.04 4.44
N GLY A 185 -1.22 26.46 5.27
CA GLY A 185 -2.44 25.83 4.80
C GLY A 185 -2.23 24.55 4.00
N ILE A 186 -3.34 23.98 3.51
CA ILE A 186 -3.33 22.72 2.75
C ILE A 186 -2.61 22.86 1.41
N ASP A 187 -2.76 23.99 0.73
CA ASP A 187 -2.11 24.23 -0.56
C ASP A 187 -0.59 24.39 -0.39
N GLY A 188 -0.14 24.97 0.72
CA GLY A 188 1.27 25.02 1.08
C GLY A 188 1.88 23.65 1.33
N LEU A 189 1.13 22.74 1.99
CA LEU A 189 1.55 21.34 2.13
C LEU A 189 1.70 20.65 0.77
N ILE A 190 0.74 20.83 -0.13
CA ILE A 190 0.78 20.25 -1.49
C ILE A 190 1.99 20.76 -2.26
N ALA A 191 2.25 22.07 -2.21
CA ALA A 191 3.40 22.69 -2.86
C ALA A 191 4.73 22.11 -2.34
N ASP A 192 4.87 21.95 -1.03
CA ASP A 192 6.10 21.41 -0.44
C ASP A 192 6.32 19.94 -0.76
N MET A 193 5.27 19.12 -0.77
CA MET A 193 5.40 17.73 -1.21
C MET A 193 5.89 17.63 -2.66
N ARG A 194 5.42 18.51 -3.56
CA ARG A 194 5.90 18.60 -4.95
C ARG A 194 7.36 19.00 -5.03
N ALA A 195 7.74 19.99 -4.25
CA ALA A 195 9.11 20.50 -4.21
C ALA A 195 10.08 19.63 -3.42
N ASN A 196 9.59 18.53 -2.79
CA ASN A 196 10.35 17.67 -1.87
C ASN A 196 10.93 18.42 -0.66
N ASN A 197 10.23 19.45 -0.17
CA ASN A 197 10.70 20.36 0.88
C ASN A 197 10.11 20.07 2.28
N LEU A 198 9.51 18.88 2.50
CA LEU A 198 8.85 18.57 3.77
C LEU A 198 9.81 18.28 4.94
N GLY A 199 11.12 18.17 4.67
CA GLY A 199 12.13 18.02 5.73
C GLY A 199 11.98 16.77 6.62
N VAL A 200 11.25 15.76 6.18
CA VAL A 200 11.12 14.48 6.89
C VAL A 200 12.34 13.63 6.52
N SER A 201 13.37 13.69 7.36
CA SER A 201 14.52 12.80 7.25
C SER A 201 14.19 11.51 7.99
N VAL A 202 14.31 10.38 7.31
CA VAL A 202 14.34 9.07 7.96
C VAL A 202 15.79 8.86 8.38
N GLN A 203 16.03 8.96 9.69
CA GLN A 203 17.31 8.55 10.30
C GLN A 203 17.29 7.05 10.55
#